data_53997227c64fcb0173b2cd139684475a
#
_entry.id   53997227c64fcb0173b2cd139684475a
#
_cell.length_a   1.000
_cell.length_b   1.000
_cell.length_c   1.000
_cell.angle_alpha   90.00
_cell.angle_beta   90.00
_cell.angle_gamma   90.00
#
_symmetry.space_group_name_H-M   'P 1'
#
loop_
_entity.id
_entity.type
_entity.pdbx_description
1 polymer ?
#
loop_
_entity_poly.entity_id
_entity_poly.type
_entity_poly.pdbx_seq_one_letter_code
_entity_poly.pdbx_strand_id
1 'polypeptide(L)'
;VAETTIKPFNLSVAKNIIGPLAQTNHFLVTFSSLTPSVENYLADYTGIKSIRSFLSRNVGILCNEAVIPTSTLATAEVKDNFMGVPQQFAHTRFYTDFSYTFYCDEDYTLLRIFEGWMEYITSGANDDVEQNHRAYYRRMRYPDSYKCNTMYINKFEKNYKRTLRYKFVNAFPKSIDPVPVSYGSADILKITVSFNYDRYIVNG
;
A
#
# COMPACT_ATOMS: atom_id res chain seq x y z
N VAL A 1 -4.29 49.50 16.29
CA VAL A 1 -4.25 48.18 15.67
C VAL A 1 -4.40 48.40 14.18
N ALA A 2 -3.32 48.22 13.42
CA ALA A 2 -3.37 48.42 11.96
C ALA A 2 -4.21 47.28 11.35
N GLU A 3 -5.32 47.66 10.74
CA GLU A 3 -6.17 46.77 9.96
C GLU A 3 -5.37 46.33 8.73
N THR A 4 -4.93 45.07 8.73
CA THR A 4 -4.25 44.48 7.56
C THR A 4 -5.30 44.26 6.49
N THR A 5 -5.44 45.17 5.56
CA THR A 5 -6.35 45.04 4.40
C THR A 5 -5.87 43.86 3.55
N ILE A 6 -6.52 42.73 3.65
CA ILE A 6 -6.26 41.58 2.79
C ILE A 6 -6.74 41.93 1.38
N LYS A 7 -5.80 42.23 0.48
CA LYS A 7 -6.15 42.41 -0.93
C LYS A 7 -6.49 41.08 -1.57
N PRO A 8 -7.61 40.97 -2.29
CA PRO A 8 -7.95 39.73 -3.00
C PRO A 8 -6.85 39.45 -4.05
N PHE A 9 -6.40 38.20 -4.09
CA PHE A 9 -5.42 37.75 -5.09
C PHE A 9 -6.03 37.85 -6.50
N ASN A 10 -5.35 38.53 -7.41
CA ASN A 10 -5.70 38.45 -8.81
C ASN A 10 -5.39 37.06 -9.36
N LEU A 11 -6.25 36.53 -10.25
CA LEU A 11 -6.12 35.19 -10.82
C LEU A 11 -4.77 34.97 -11.50
N SER A 12 -4.18 35.98 -12.11
CA SER A 12 -2.86 35.93 -12.74
C SER A 12 -1.74 35.73 -11.69
N VAL A 13 -1.84 36.42 -10.56
CA VAL A 13 -0.91 36.28 -9.44
C VAL A 13 -1.05 34.90 -8.79
N ALA A 14 -2.29 34.45 -8.60
CA ALA A 14 -2.57 33.13 -8.08
C ALA A 14 -1.97 31.99 -8.97
N LYS A 15 -2.11 32.09 -10.29
CA LYS A 15 -1.51 31.15 -11.25
C LYS A 15 0.02 31.12 -11.17
N ASN A 16 0.67 32.26 -10.98
CA ASN A 16 2.12 32.34 -10.85
C ASN A 16 2.63 31.74 -9.51
N ILE A 17 1.86 31.91 -8.43
CA ILE A 17 2.20 31.37 -7.10
C ILE A 17 1.97 29.87 -7.03
N ILE A 18 0.86 29.38 -7.57
CA ILE A 18 0.48 27.97 -7.52
C ILE A 18 1.40 27.11 -8.38
N GLY A 19 1.91 27.67 -9.48
CA GLY A 19 2.75 26.94 -10.44
C GLY A 19 1.99 25.78 -11.11
N PRO A 20 2.70 24.81 -11.70
CA PRO A 20 2.08 23.63 -12.29
C PRO A 20 1.50 22.71 -11.21
N LEU A 21 0.22 22.39 -11.34
CA LEU A 21 -0.46 21.46 -10.42
C LEU A 21 -0.01 20.01 -10.67
N ALA A 22 0.09 19.26 -9.58
CA ALA A 22 0.38 17.83 -9.65
C ALA A 22 -0.80 17.06 -10.27
N GLN A 23 -0.49 16.19 -11.22
CA GLN A 23 -1.48 15.34 -11.89
C GLN A 23 -1.58 13.98 -11.18
N THR A 24 -2.72 13.30 -11.27
CA THR A 24 -2.94 12.00 -10.63
C THR A 24 -2.17 10.85 -11.28
N ASN A 25 -1.89 10.95 -12.57
CA ASN A 25 -1.07 10.01 -13.32
C ASN A 25 0.43 10.11 -12.95
N HIS A 26 1.29 9.31 -13.54
CA HIS A 26 2.74 9.25 -13.30
C HIS A 26 3.10 8.81 -11.88
N PHE A 27 2.78 7.57 -11.56
CA PHE A 27 3.22 6.92 -10.33
C PHE A 27 3.87 5.57 -10.63
N LEU A 28 4.66 5.08 -9.69
CA LEU A 28 5.29 3.77 -9.75
C LEU A 28 5.26 3.14 -8.37
N VAL A 29 4.70 1.95 -8.30
CA VAL A 29 4.76 1.10 -7.10
C VAL A 29 5.94 0.15 -7.23
N THR A 30 6.74 0.02 -6.18
CA THR A 30 7.84 -0.92 -6.13
C THR A 30 7.85 -1.65 -4.81
N PHE A 31 8.02 -2.95 -4.88
CA PHE A 31 8.28 -3.79 -3.73
C PHE A 31 9.80 -3.95 -3.59
N SER A 32 10.29 -3.78 -2.38
CA SER A 32 11.66 -4.11 -2.03
C SER A 32 11.84 -5.63 -1.95
N SER A 33 12.82 -6.10 -1.25
CA SER A 33 12.99 -7.52 -1.02
C SER A 33 11.97 -8.04 -0.01
N LEU A 34 11.33 -9.15 -0.33
CA LEU A 34 10.70 -10.02 0.65
C LEU A 34 11.76 -10.75 1.47
N THR A 35 11.36 -11.40 2.53
CA THR A 35 12.28 -12.33 3.22
C THR A 35 12.63 -13.51 2.30
N PRO A 36 13.85 -14.04 2.35
CA PRO A 36 14.25 -15.15 1.48
C PRO A 36 13.33 -16.37 1.59
N SER A 37 12.77 -16.61 2.76
CA SER A 37 11.83 -17.72 2.98
C SER A 37 10.53 -17.55 2.18
N VAL A 38 9.98 -16.32 2.13
CA VAL A 38 8.80 -16.01 1.31
C VAL A 38 9.14 -16.07 -0.18
N GLU A 39 10.30 -15.53 -0.57
CA GLU A 39 10.72 -15.56 -1.99
C GLU A 39 10.85 -16.99 -2.51
N ASN A 40 11.47 -17.89 -1.73
CA ASN A 40 11.61 -19.30 -2.09
C ASN A 40 10.24 -19.99 -2.17
N TYR A 41 9.40 -19.81 -1.15
CA TYR A 41 8.06 -20.39 -1.16
C TYR A 41 7.23 -19.93 -2.36
N LEU A 42 7.25 -18.63 -2.66
CA LEU A 42 6.53 -18.08 -3.81
C LEU A 42 7.10 -18.56 -5.15
N ALA A 43 8.42 -18.77 -5.23
CA ALA A 43 9.05 -19.33 -6.42
C ALA A 43 8.58 -20.77 -6.69
N ASP A 44 8.50 -21.58 -5.65
CA ASP A 44 7.99 -22.96 -5.74
C ASP A 44 6.49 -22.97 -6.05
N TYR A 45 5.71 -22.11 -5.38
CA TYR A 45 4.25 -22.04 -5.56
C TYR A 45 3.84 -21.53 -6.94
N THR A 46 4.54 -20.53 -7.51
CA THR A 46 4.20 -19.93 -8.79
C THR A 46 4.98 -20.50 -9.97
N GLY A 47 6.10 -21.17 -9.72
CA GLY A 47 7.03 -21.65 -10.75
C GLY A 47 7.95 -20.56 -11.33
N ILE A 48 7.95 -19.35 -10.74
CA ILE A 48 8.75 -18.21 -11.22
C ILE A 48 10.13 -18.24 -10.58
N LYS A 49 11.17 -18.35 -11.37
CA LYS A 49 12.56 -18.45 -10.88
C LYS A 49 13.07 -17.24 -10.12
N SER A 50 12.53 -16.04 -10.35
CA SER A 50 13.00 -14.80 -9.72
C SER A 50 11.83 -13.89 -9.32
N ILE A 51 11.18 -14.24 -8.22
CA ILE A 51 10.10 -13.44 -7.61
C ILE A 51 10.55 -12.00 -7.32
N ARG A 52 11.76 -11.85 -6.79
CA ARG A 52 12.31 -10.52 -6.47
C ARG A 52 12.40 -9.60 -7.69
N SER A 53 12.87 -10.10 -8.82
CA SER A 53 12.95 -9.31 -10.04
C SER A 53 11.59 -8.96 -10.58
N PHE A 54 10.65 -9.89 -10.50
CA PHE A 54 9.26 -9.68 -10.90
C PHE A 54 8.59 -8.59 -10.05
N LEU A 55 8.66 -8.69 -8.73
CA LEU A 55 8.08 -7.72 -7.80
C LEU A 55 8.69 -6.32 -7.91
N SER A 56 9.99 -6.22 -8.21
CA SER A 56 10.65 -4.92 -8.30
C SER A 56 10.41 -4.20 -9.63
N ARG A 57 10.13 -4.92 -10.71
CA ARG A 57 10.02 -4.36 -12.07
C ARG A 57 8.62 -4.45 -12.65
N ASN A 58 8.04 -5.64 -12.67
CA ASN A 58 6.80 -5.90 -13.40
C ASN A 58 5.56 -5.42 -12.65
N VAL A 59 5.53 -5.56 -11.34
CA VAL A 59 4.38 -5.17 -10.52
C VAL A 59 4.06 -3.69 -10.64
N GLY A 60 5.08 -2.83 -10.70
CA GLY A 60 4.88 -1.41 -10.87
C GLY A 60 4.23 -1.02 -12.20
N ILE A 61 4.53 -1.76 -13.27
CA ILE A 61 3.94 -1.54 -14.60
C ILE A 61 2.50 -2.03 -14.64
N LEU A 62 2.19 -3.13 -13.98
CA LEU A 62 0.86 -3.72 -13.92
C LEU A 62 -0.08 -2.97 -12.97
N CYS A 63 0.43 -2.07 -12.14
CA CYS A 63 -0.37 -1.29 -11.21
C CYS A 63 -1.20 -0.23 -11.96
N ASN A 64 -2.51 -0.42 -11.98
CA ASN A 64 -3.45 0.49 -12.61
C ASN A 64 -3.82 1.66 -11.69
N GLU A 65 -4.03 1.37 -10.42
CA GLU A 65 -4.46 2.35 -9.43
C GLU A 65 -3.76 2.12 -8.09
N ALA A 66 -3.35 3.20 -7.46
CA ALA A 66 -2.71 3.16 -6.16
C ALA A 66 -3.28 4.25 -5.25
N VAL A 67 -3.77 3.86 -4.10
CA VAL A 67 -4.28 4.78 -3.08
C VAL A 67 -3.15 5.20 -2.17
N ILE A 68 -2.95 6.52 -2.03
CA ILE A 68 -2.00 7.06 -1.05
C ILE A 68 -2.70 7.08 0.32
N PRO A 69 -2.17 6.35 1.32
CA PRO A 69 -2.81 6.29 2.62
C PRO A 69 -2.72 7.60 3.37
N THR A 70 -3.67 7.81 4.25
CA THR A 70 -3.73 8.93 5.17
C THR A 70 -3.40 8.49 6.59
N SER A 71 -3.19 9.45 7.47
CA SER A 71 -3.05 9.21 8.89
C SER A 71 -3.93 10.16 9.68
N THR A 72 -4.45 9.67 10.79
CA THR A 72 -5.27 10.43 11.72
C THR A 72 -4.61 10.47 13.09
N LEU A 73 -4.89 11.54 13.83
CA LEU A 73 -4.44 11.67 15.21
C LEU A 73 -5.65 11.46 16.14
N ALA A 74 -5.52 10.54 17.07
CA ALA A 74 -6.44 10.45 18.18
C ALA A 74 -6.18 11.60 19.14
N THR A 75 -7.25 12.24 19.61
CA THR A 75 -7.18 13.34 20.55
C THR A 75 -7.84 12.96 21.87
N ALA A 76 -7.24 13.37 22.96
CA ALA A 76 -7.83 13.33 24.29
C ALA A 76 -8.22 14.75 24.72
N GLU A 77 -9.44 14.87 25.25
CA GLU A 77 -9.94 16.13 25.77
C GLU A 77 -9.71 16.20 27.30
N VAL A 78 -9.06 17.26 27.74
CA VAL A 78 -8.93 17.56 29.16
C VAL A 78 -9.96 18.62 29.53
N LYS A 79 -10.92 18.23 30.40
CA LYS A 79 -11.96 19.08 30.98
C LYS A 79 -11.62 19.42 32.41
N ASP A 80 -12.26 20.47 32.93
CA ASP A 80 -12.21 20.86 34.35
C ASP A 80 -10.89 21.39 34.87
N ASN A 81 -10.11 22.01 34.03
CA ASN A 81 -8.90 22.71 34.48
C ASN A 81 -9.28 24.07 35.02
N PHE A 82 -9.74 24.15 36.30
CA PHE A 82 -10.06 25.40 37.02
C PHE A 82 -10.86 26.43 36.21
N MET A 83 -12.03 26.05 35.70
CA MET A 83 -12.87 26.89 34.83
C MET A 83 -12.25 27.27 33.48
N GLY A 84 -11.22 26.57 33.04
CA GLY A 84 -10.60 26.79 31.74
C GLY A 84 -11.40 26.23 30.57
N VAL A 85 -11.11 26.71 29.38
CA VAL A 85 -11.67 26.16 28.14
C VAL A 85 -11.14 24.73 27.95
N PRO A 86 -12.01 23.75 27.56
CA PRO A 86 -11.56 22.40 27.25
C PRO A 86 -10.45 22.41 26.21
N GLN A 87 -9.39 21.67 26.47
CA GLN A 87 -8.23 21.57 25.58
C GLN A 87 -8.13 20.16 25.01
N GLN A 88 -7.76 20.06 23.75
CA GLN A 88 -7.55 18.78 23.08
C GLN A 88 -6.06 18.55 22.81
N PHE A 89 -5.58 17.38 23.18
CA PHE A 89 -4.19 16.95 22.97
C PHE A 89 -4.15 15.72 22.08
N ALA A 90 -3.30 15.75 21.06
CA ALA A 90 -3.04 14.57 20.23
C ALA A 90 -2.15 13.58 21.00
N HIS A 91 -2.52 12.29 21.03
CA HIS A 91 -1.75 11.27 21.75
C HIS A 91 -1.30 10.10 20.88
N THR A 92 -2.05 9.70 19.86
CA THR A 92 -1.71 8.53 19.04
C THR A 92 -1.96 8.82 17.56
N ARG A 93 -1.03 8.38 16.71
CA ARG A 93 -1.20 8.46 15.25
C ARG A 93 -1.62 7.11 14.71
N PHE A 94 -2.75 7.07 14.02
CA PHE A 94 -3.24 5.90 13.31
C PHE A 94 -2.96 6.02 11.82
N TYR A 95 -2.63 4.89 11.22
CA TYR A 95 -2.41 4.76 9.78
C TYR A 95 -3.55 3.94 9.18
N THR A 96 -4.11 4.40 8.06
CA THR A 96 -5.15 3.67 7.34
C THR A 96 -4.53 2.65 6.41
N ASP A 97 -5.18 1.51 6.23
CA ASP A 97 -4.81 0.55 5.21
C ASP A 97 -4.81 1.21 3.83
N PHE A 98 -4.04 0.70 2.91
CA PHE A 98 -4.04 1.15 1.52
C PHE A 98 -4.28 -0.01 0.57
N SER A 99 -4.80 0.30 -0.61
CA SER A 99 -5.08 -0.70 -1.63
C SER A 99 -4.43 -0.32 -2.95
N TYR A 100 -4.03 -1.35 -3.70
CA TYR A 100 -3.56 -1.23 -5.06
C TYR A 100 -4.38 -2.13 -5.98
N THR A 101 -4.74 -1.58 -7.14
CA THR A 101 -5.41 -2.34 -8.19
C THR A 101 -4.41 -2.63 -9.31
N PHE A 102 -4.29 -3.90 -9.65
CA PHE A 102 -3.38 -4.38 -10.67
C PHE A 102 -4.15 -4.97 -11.86
N TYR A 103 -3.60 -4.83 -13.05
CA TYR A 103 -4.02 -5.65 -14.18
C TYR A 103 -3.51 -7.08 -14.01
N CYS A 104 -4.37 -8.04 -14.34
CA CYS A 104 -3.99 -9.44 -14.32
C CYS A 104 -3.40 -9.81 -15.68
N ASP A 105 -2.25 -10.47 -15.65
CA ASP A 105 -1.64 -11.07 -16.83
C ASP A 105 -2.33 -12.38 -17.20
N GLU A 106 -2.07 -12.90 -18.41
CA GLU A 106 -2.68 -14.13 -18.93
C GLU A 106 -2.39 -15.36 -18.06
N ASP A 107 -1.22 -15.37 -17.41
CA ASP A 107 -0.79 -16.45 -16.49
C ASP A 107 -1.31 -16.29 -15.05
N TYR A 108 -2.08 -15.23 -14.78
CA TYR A 108 -2.59 -14.89 -13.43
C TYR A 108 -1.48 -14.79 -12.38
N THR A 109 -0.30 -14.38 -12.80
CA THR A 109 0.91 -14.38 -11.99
C THR A 109 0.78 -13.58 -10.71
N LEU A 110 0.25 -12.35 -10.81
CA LEU A 110 0.06 -11.49 -9.63
C LEU A 110 -0.95 -12.05 -8.63
N LEU A 111 -2.06 -12.58 -9.11
CA LEU A 111 -3.06 -13.22 -8.26
C LEU A 111 -2.43 -14.39 -7.49
N ARG A 112 -1.70 -15.26 -8.19
CA ARG A 112 -1.01 -16.40 -7.58
C ARG A 112 0.07 -15.96 -6.57
N ILE A 113 0.78 -14.87 -6.83
CA ILE A 113 1.78 -14.34 -5.90
C ILE A 113 1.13 -13.86 -4.60
N PHE A 114 0.07 -13.06 -4.68
CA PHE A 114 -0.58 -12.52 -3.50
C PHE A 114 -1.33 -13.60 -2.70
N GLU A 115 -2.02 -14.52 -3.38
CA GLU A 115 -2.63 -15.69 -2.74
C GLU A 115 -1.57 -16.58 -2.07
N GLY A 116 -0.50 -16.89 -2.78
CA GLY A 116 0.62 -17.65 -2.21
C GLY A 116 1.27 -16.96 -1.01
N TRP A 117 1.36 -15.61 -1.03
CA TRP A 117 1.88 -14.88 0.12
C TRP A 117 0.95 -14.97 1.33
N MET A 118 -0.36 -14.85 1.12
CA MET A 118 -1.36 -15.02 2.20
C MET A 118 -1.36 -16.48 2.72
N GLU A 119 -1.25 -17.46 1.83
CA GLU A 119 -1.13 -18.87 2.22
C GLU A 119 0.14 -19.12 3.04
N TYR A 120 1.29 -18.54 2.64
CA TYR A 120 2.51 -18.61 3.42
C TYR A 120 2.34 -18.09 4.85
N ILE A 121 1.63 -16.97 5.03
CA ILE A 121 1.37 -16.39 6.35
C ILE A 121 0.62 -17.37 7.26
N THR A 122 -0.30 -18.14 6.69
CA THR A 122 -1.17 -19.07 7.43
C THR A 122 -0.63 -20.50 7.54
N SER A 123 0.45 -20.83 6.83
CA SER A 123 1.02 -22.17 6.76
C SER A 123 2.02 -22.52 7.88
N GLY A 124 2.02 -21.76 8.99
CA GLY A 124 3.02 -21.89 10.05
C GLY A 124 3.00 -23.18 10.87
N ALA A 125 2.00 -24.07 10.70
CA ALA A 125 1.87 -25.28 11.48
C ALA A 125 2.35 -26.56 10.77
N ASN A 126 2.28 -26.62 9.43
CA ASN A 126 2.63 -27.80 8.64
C ASN A 126 3.25 -27.37 7.31
N ASP A 127 4.43 -27.89 7.01
CA ASP A 127 5.04 -27.79 5.69
C ASP A 127 4.35 -28.74 4.67
N ASP A 128 3.52 -29.67 5.14
CA ASP A 128 2.76 -30.64 4.33
C ASP A 128 1.26 -30.31 4.27
N VAL A 129 0.90 -29.14 3.78
CA VAL A 129 -0.51 -28.73 3.64
C VAL A 129 -1.27 -29.64 2.66
N GLU A 130 -0.61 -30.21 1.66
CA GLU A 130 -1.22 -31.11 0.69
C GLU A 130 -1.58 -32.49 1.27
N GLN A 131 -0.85 -32.97 2.27
CA GLN A 131 -1.09 -34.30 2.85
C GLN A 131 -2.12 -34.31 3.99
N ASN A 132 -2.42 -33.15 4.57
CA ASN A 132 -3.27 -33.08 5.75
C ASN A 132 -4.55 -32.26 5.53
N HIS A 133 -5.43 -32.72 4.64
CA HIS A 133 -6.79 -32.17 4.45
C HIS A 133 -7.64 -32.14 5.74
N ARG A 134 -7.15 -32.73 6.82
CA ARG A 134 -7.80 -32.78 8.14
C ARG A 134 -7.19 -31.83 9.17
N ALA A 135 -6.16 -31.08 8.82
CA ALA A 135 -5.57 -30.11 9.74
C ALA A 135 -6.46 -28.87 9.83
N TYR A 136 -7.37 -28.87 10.77
CA TYR A 136 -8.22 -27.72 11.10
C TYR A 136 -7.45 -26.55 11.71
N TYR A 137 -6.18 -26.73 12.04
CA TYR A 137 -5.36 -25.75 12.73
C TYR A 137 -4.34 -25.16 11.76
N ARG A 138 -4.62 -23.94 11.26
CA ARG A 138 -3.62 -23.12 10.60
C ARG A 138 -2.98 -22.21 11.64
N ARG A 139 -1.67 -22.23 11.72
CA ARG A 139 -0.92 -21.40 12.64
C ARG A 139 -0.29 -20.26 11.86
N MET A 140 -0.52 -19.01 12.32
CA MET A 140 0.12 -17.83 11.74
C MET A 140 1.64 -17.89 11.96
N ARG A 141 2.40 -17.55 10.93
CA ARG A 141 3.84 -17.36 11.05
C ARG A 141 4.16 -16.06 11.82
N TYR A 142 5.36 -15.99 12.35
CA TYR A 142 5.82 -14.76 13.00
C TYR A 142 6.00 -13.63 11.98
N PRO A 143 5.69 -12.37 12.37
CA PRO A 143 5.74 -11.20 11.46
C PRO A 143 7.05 -11.02 10.71
N ASP A 144 8.18 -11.27 11.36
CA ASP A 144 9.51 -11.15 10.76
C ASP A 144 9.75 -12.11 9.59
N SER A 145 8.98 -13.20 9.50
CA SER A 145 9.13 -14.19 8.44
C SER A 145 8.38 -13.83 7.16
N TYR A 146 7.31 -13.02 7.23
CA TYR A 146 6.43 -12.77 6.08
C TYR A 146 6.28 -11.31 5.68
N LYS A 147 6.61 -10.34 6.56
CA LYS A 147 6.49 -8.92 6.24
C LYS A 147 7.52 -8.49 5.20
N CYS A 148 7.10 -7.68 4.25
CA CYS A 148 8.00 -6.99 3.34
C CYS A 148 8.68 -5.83 4.08
N ASN A 149 10.00 -5.78 4.06
CA ASN A 149 10.74 -4.75 4.77
C ASN A 149 10.35 -3.35 4.31
N THR A 150 10.19 -3.16 3.00
CA THR A 150 9.81 -1.86 2.45
C THR A 150 9.05 -2.01 1.13
N MET A 151 7.96 -1.28 1.03
CA MET A 151 7.27 -0.97 -0.21
C MET A 151 7.36 0.52 -0.48
N TYR A 152 7.34 0.90 -1.74
CA TYR A 152 7.38 2.29 -2.13
C TYR A 152 6.26 2.61 -3.12
N ILE A 153 5.66 3.79 -2.95
CA ILE A 153 4.95 4.48 -4.02
C ILE A 153 5.71 5.75 -4.35
N ASN A 154 6.12 5.88 -5.58
CA ASN A 154 6.78 7.07 -6.11
C ASN A 154 5.78 7.80 -7.00
N LYS A 155 5.45 9.02 -6.64
CA LYS A 155 4.63 9.91 -7.43
C LYS A 155 5.53 10.90 -8.13
N PHE A 156 5.40 11.01 -9.45
CA PHE A 156 6.23 11.89 -10.28
C PHE A 156 5.45 13.11 -10.75
N GLU A 157 6.16 14.21 -10.89
CA GLU A 157 5.69 15.36 -11.64
C GLU A 157 5.76 15.06 -13.16
N LYS A 158 5.01 15.82 -13.98
CA LYS A 158 4.97 15.69 -15.44
C LYS A 158 6.37 15.65 -16.10
N ASN A 159 7.33 16.37 -15.55
CA ASN A 159 8.70 16.44 -16.07
C ASN A 159 9.68 15.47 -15.40
N TYR A 160 9.20 14.60 -14.50
CA TYR A 160 10.01 13.63 -13.71
C TYR A 160 11.15 14.26 -12.89
N LYS A 161 11.13 15.57 -12.66
CA LYS A 161 12.16 16.29 -11.89
C LYS A 161 11.92 16.24 -10.38
N ARG A 162 10.64 16.19 -9.97
CA ARG A 162 10.24 16.11 -8.57
C ARG A 162 9.54 14.80 -8.33
N THR A 163 9.87 14.19 -7.23
CA THR A 163 9.27 12.91 -6.80
C THR A 163 8.81 13.03 -5.37
N LEU A 164 7.60 12.59 -5.12
CA LEU A 164 7.09 12.36 -3.78
C LEU A 164 7.11 10.87 -3.53
N ARG A 165 7.88 10.41 -2.53
CA ARG A 165 8.05 9.01 -2.21
C ARG A 165 7.43 8.68 -0.87
N TYR A 166 6.52 7.75 -0.88
CA TYR A 166 6.03 7.08 0.34
C TYR A 166 6.76 5.76 0.51
N LYS A 167 7.40 5.59 1.66
CA LYS A 167 8.04 4.34 2.06
C LYS A 167 7.18 3.69 3.14
N PHE A 168 6.63 2.53 2.85
CA PHE A 168 5.90 1.70 3.81
C PHE A 168 6.84 0.72 4.48
N VAL A 169 6.75 0.63 5.79
CA VAL A 169 7.60 -0.26 6.60
C VAL A 169 6.78 -1.45 7.04
N ASN A 170 7.32 -2.65 6.86
CA ASN A 170 6.73 -3.91 7.31
C ASN A 170 5.34 -4.17 6.70
N ALA A 171 5.18 -3.93 5.41
CA ALA A 171 3.93 -4.15 4.71
C ALA A 171 3.68 -5.63 4.39
N PHE A 172 2.41 -6.03 4.41
CA PHE A 172 1.97 -7.36 4.00
C PHE A 172 0.55 -7.31 3.44
N PRO A 173 0.16 -8.24 2.55
CA PRO A 173 -1.20 -8.29 2.04
C PRO A 173 -2.17 -8.70 3.14
N LYS A 174 -3.25 -7.92 3.28
CA LYS A 174 -4.31 -8.15 4.26
C LYS A 174 -5.50 -8.86 3.66
N SER A 175 -5.91 -8.44 2.48
CA SER A 175 -7.04 -9.01 1.74
C SER A 175 -6.87 -8.81 0.24
N ILE A 176 -7.47 -9.70 -0.51
CA ILE A 176 -7.68 -9.59 -1.94
C ILE A 176 -9.19 -9.47 -2.15
N ASP A 177 -9.61 -8.45 -2.89
CA ASP A 177 -11.03 -8.26 -3.15
C ASP A 177 -11.54 -9.32 -4.14
N PRO A 178 -12.83 -9.71 -4.05
CA PRO A 178 -13.42 -10.66 -5.00
C PRO A 178 -13.26 -10.17 -6.43
N VAL A 179 -12.81 -11.07 -7.32
CA VAL A 179 -12.62 -10.77 -8.73
C VAL A 179 -13.85 -11.26 -9.51
N PRO A 180 -14.67 -10.35 -10.07
CA PRO A 180 -15.83 -10.76 -10.83
C PRO A 180 -15.44 -11.37 -12.18
N VAL A 181 -16.02 -12.51 -12.51
CA VAL A 181 -15.89 -13.15 -13.83
C VAL A 181 -17.27 -13.34 -14.44
N SER A 182 -17.43 -13.01 -15.73
CA SER A 182 -18.71 -13.15 -16.43
C SER A 182 -18.48 -13.47 -17.90
N TYR A 183 -19.44 -14.12 -18.52
CA TYR A 183 -19.44 -14.42 -19.98
C TYR A 183 -19.90 -13.24 -20.85
N GLY A 184 -20.17 -12.07 -20.29
CA GLY A 184 -20.74 -10.92 -20.99
C GLY A 184 -19.71 -10.15 -21.82
N SER A 185 -19.11 -9.12 -21.23
CA SER A 185 -18.11 -8.28 -21.88
C SER A 185 -16.70 -8.81 -21.66
N ALA A 186 -15.82 -8.66 -22.65
CA ALA A 186 -14.42 -9.02 -22.56
C ALA A 186 -13.62 -7.84 -21.96
N ASP A 187 -13.78 -7.58 -20.66
CA ASP A 187 -13.04 -6.56 -19.95
C ASP A 187 -11.72 -7.12 -19.38
N ILE A 188 -10.72 -6.24 -19.23
CA ILE A 188 -9.44 -6.63 -18.63
C ILE A 188 -9.65 -6.95 -17.15
N LEU A 189 -9.20 -8.14 -16.72
CA LEU A 189 -9.28 -8.57 -15.35
C LEU A 189 -8.39 -7.70 -14.46
N LYS A 190 -8.95 -7.23 -13.35
CA LYS A 190 -8.25 -6.43 -12.34
C LYS A 190 -8.37 -7.10 -10.98
N ILE A 191 -7.29 -7.06 -10.23
CA ILE A 191 -7.25 -7.51 -8.84
C ILE A 191 -6.94 -6.32 -7.94
N THR A 192 -7.68 -6.20 -6.85
CA THR A 192 -7.42 -5.19 -5.83
C THR A 192 -6.91 -5.88 -4.58
N VAL A 193 -5.75 -5.46 -4.12
CA VAL A 193 -5.10 -6.01 -2.93
C VAL A 193 -4.95 -4.91 -1.89
N SER A 194 -5.47 -5.15 -0.71
CA SER A 194 -5.30 -4.28 0.45
C SER A 194 -4.11 -4.71 1.27
N PHE A 195 -3.33 -3.75 1.71
CA PHE A 195 -2.11 -3.95 2.49
C PHE A 195 -2.23 -3.30 3.86
N ASN A 196 -1.71 -3.98 4.86
CA ASN A 196 -1.44 -3.44 6.18
C ASN A 196 0.05 -3.19 6.35
N TYR A 197 0.43 -2.23 7.18
CA TYR A 197 1.81 -1.82 7.41
C TYR A 197 1.94 -1.13 8.78
N ASP A 198 3.16 -1.06 9.32
CA ASP A 198 3.38 -0.47 10.64
C ASP A 198 3.35 1.07 10.59
N ARG A 199 4.02 1.67 9.61
CA ARG A 199 4.07 3.12 9.40
C ARG A 199 4.54 3.46 8.00
N TYR A 200 4.29 4.70 7.57
CA TYR A 200 4.91 5.24 6.37
C TYR A 200 5.83 6.42 6.68
N ILE A 201 6.81 6.61 5.80
CA ILE A 201 7.75 7.74 5.81
C ILE A 201 7.60 8.45 4.46
N VAL A 202 7.43 9.76 4.49
CA VAL A 202 7.32 10.59 3.30
C VAL A 202 8.66 11.26 3.06
N ASN A 203 9.23 11.05 1.87
CA ASN A 203 10.44 11.70 1.39
C ASN A 203 10.09 12.47 0.10
N GLY A 204 10.51 13.72 0.02
CA GLY A 204 10.32 14.57 -1.15
C GLY A 204 11.65 15.03 -1.72
#